data_bda3901652bc68a69cc1bed9d2833395
#
_entry.id   bda3901652bc68a69cc1bed9d2833395
#
_cell.length_a   1.000
_cell.length_b   1.000
_cell.length_c   1.000
_cell.angle_alpha   90.00
_cell.angle_beta   90.00
_cell.angle_gamma   90.00
#
_symmetry.space_group_name_H-M   'P 1'
#
loop_
_entity.id
_entity.type
_entity.pdbx_description
1 polymer ?
#
loop_
_entity_poly.entity_id
_entity_poly.type
_entity_poly.pdbx_seq_one_letter_code
_entity_poly.pdbx_strand_id
1 'polypeptide(L)'
;MIKSDRWIRRTALEHGMIEPFTDEQVREGVISYGLSSYGYDMRVSDEFRIFHNALAPVVDPKHFDERSFIEYQGDVCIVPPNSFALARSVEYFRIP
;
A
#
# COMPACT_ATOMS: atom_id res chain seq x y z
N MET A 1 -18.38 -8.44 6.97
CA MET A 1 -17.88 -9.21 8.13
C MET A 1 -16.36 -9.28 8.07
N ILE A 2 -15.71 -9.05 9.20
CA ILE A 2 -14.25 -9.17 9.30
C ILE A 2 -13.88 -10.65 9.21
N LYS A 3 -12.95 -10.97 8.31
CA LYS A 3 -12.51 -12.34 8.09
C LYS A 3 -11.28 -12.67 8.93
N SER A 4 -11.17 -13.92 9.36
CA SER A 4 -10.04 -14.40 10.14
C SER A 4 -8.84 -14.73 9.25
N ASP A 5 -7.69 -14.96 9.90
CA ASP A 5 -6.46 -15.40 9.21
C ASP A 5 -6.66 -16.71 8.44
N ARG A 6 -7.49 -17.63 8.95
CA ARG A 6 -7.79 -18.89 8.25
C ARG A 6 -8.47 -18.64 6.91
N TRP A 7 -9.43 -17.74 6.89
CA TRP A 7 -10.13 -17.39 5.65
C TRP A 7 -9.18 -16.70 4.66
N ILE A 8 -8.37 -15.76 5.16
CA ILE A 8 -7.41 -15.02 4.34
C ILE A 8 -6.39 -15.98 3.73
N ARG A 9 -5.81 -16.88 4.54
CA ARG A 9 -4.84 -17.88 4.07
C ARG A 9 -5.45 -18.77 3.00
N ARG A 10 -6.63 -19.32 3.26
CA ARG A 10 -7.31 -20.20 2.31
C ARG A 10 -7.60 -19.50 0.99
N THR A 11 -8.16 -18.29 1.04
CA THR A 11 -8.52 -17.55 -0.16
C THR A 11 -7.27 -17.13 -0.95
N ALA A 12 -6.21 -16.75 -0.26
CA ALA A 12 -4.95 -16.40 -0.92
C ALA A 12 -4.33 -17.62 -1.63
N LEU A 13 -4.33 -18.78 -0.98
CA LEU A 13 -3.72 -19.99 -1.53
C LEU A 13 -4.59 -20.62 -2.62
N GLU A 14 -5.91 -20.68 -2.44
CA GLU A 14 -6.80 -21.37 -3.38
C GLU A 14 -7.21 -20.50 -4.56
N HIS A 15 -7.32 -19.19 -4.37
CA HIS A 15 -7.84 -18.26 -5.38
C HIS A 15 -6.87 -17.16 -5.78
N GLY A 16 -5.66 -17.17 -5.24
CA GLY A 16 -4.66 -16.15 -5.57
C GLY A 16 -5.08 -14.74 -5.15
N MET A 17 -5.79 -14.60 -4.04
CA MET A 17 -6.27 -13.30 -3.58
C MET A 17 -5.12 -12.32 -3.34
N ILE A 18 -3.99 -12.82 -2.84
CA ILE A 18 -2.79 -12.03 -2.56
C ILE A 18 -1.59 -12.73 -3.19
N GLU A 19 -0.85 -12.03 -4.06
CA GLU A 19 0.35 -12.57 -4.70
C GLU A 19 1.48 -11.52 -4.71
N PRO A 20 2.67 -11.83 -4.17
CA PRO A 20 3.04 -13.01 -3.39
C PRO A 20 2.39 -12.99 -2.00
N PHE A 21 2.05 -14.16 -1.48
CA PHE A 21 1.41 -14.30 -0.17
C PHE A 21 2.41 -14.80 0.88
N THR A 22 2.49 -14.10 2.02
CA THR A 22 3.29 -14.49 3.16
C THR A 22 2.35 -14.93 4.28
N ASP A 23 2.36 -16.22 4.62
CA ASP A 23 1.35 -16.83 5.49
C ASP A 23 1.60 -16.66 6.99
N GLU A 24 2.58 -15.83 7.36
CA GLU A 24 2.89 -15.49 8.74
C GLU A 24 3.38 -14.04 8.82
N GLN A 25 3.43 -13.50 10.04
CA GLN A 25 4.02 -12.17 10.25
C GLN A 25 5.54 -12.25 10.18
N VAL A 26 6.13 -11.57 9.22
CA VAL A 26 7.57 -11.38 9.11
C VAL A 26 7.90 -10.01 9.66
N ARG A 27 8.85 -9.96 10.61
CA ARG A 27 9.26 -8.71 11.22
C ARG A 27 10.73 -8.45 10.96
N GLU A 28 11.01 -7.29 10.37
CA GLU A 28 12.38 -6.81 10.14
C GLU A 28 12.55 -5.50 10.91
N GLY A 29 13.22 -5.57 12.09
CA GLY A 29 13.34 -4.42 12.97
C GLY A 29 11.97 -4.00 13.51
N VAL A 30 11.54 -2.76 13.20
CA VAL A 30 10.23 -2.23 13.63
C VAL A 30 9.15 -2.43 12.57
N ILE A 31 9.50 -2.92 11.39
CA ILE A 31 8.58 -3.10 10.28
C ILE A 31 8.18 -4.57 10.18
N SER A 32 6.90 -4.83 9.99
CA SER A 32 6.38 -6.18 9.79
C SER A 32 5.47 -6.21 8.56
N TYR A 33 5.37 -7.40 7.95
CA TYR A 33 4.43 -7.64 6.85
C TYR A 33 3.94 -9.08 6.88
N GLY A 34 2.90 -9.38 6.11
CA GLY A 34 2.35 -10.71 5.99
C GLY A 34 1.02 -10.87 6.73
N LEU A 35 0.61 -12.11 6.91
CA LEU A 35 -0.68 -12.45 7.49
C LEU A 35 -0.74 -12.14 8.98
N SER A 36 -1.78 -11.42 9.40
CA SER A 36 -2.11 -11.18 10.80
C SER A 36 -3.43 -11.85 11.17
N SER A 37 -3.88 -11.69 12.41
CA SER A 37 -5.06 -12.40 12.92
C SER A 37 -6.34 -12.11 12.12
N TYR A 38 -6.51 -10.88 11.66
CA TYR A 38 -7.72 -10.44 10.96
C TYR A 38 -7.41 -9.57 9.74
N GLY A 39 -6.21 -9.62 9.24
CA GLY A 39 -5.82 -8.80 8.12
C GLY A 39 -4.51 -9.22 7.51
N TYR A 40 -4.02 -8.39 6.62
CA TYR A 40 -2.75 -8.61 5.94
C TYR A 40 -1.99 -7.30 5.86
N ASP A 41 -0.77 -7.32 6.37
CA ASP A 41 0.11 -6.15 6.31
C ASP A 41 0.88 -6.19 4.99
N MET A 42 0.46 -5.35 4.05
CA MET A 42 1.08 -5.28 2.74
C MET A 42 2.36 -4.45 2.78
N ARG A 43 3.21 -4.69 1.80
CA ARG A 43 4.41 -3.89 1.58
C ARG A 43 4.16 -2.88 0.48
N VAL A 44 4.82 -1.72 0.55
CA VAL A 44 4.81 -0.77 -0.55
C VAL A 44 6.09 -0.92 -1.36
N SER A 45 5.99 -0.71 -2.67
CA SER A 45 7.14 -0.68 -3.55
C SER A 45 7.96 0.59 -3.33
N ASP A 46 9.08 0.72 -4.03
CA ASP A 46 9.98 1.86 -3.91
C ASP A 46 9.59 3.05 -4.79
N GLU A 47 8.44 2.99 -5.44
CA GLU A 47 7.95 4.06 -6.32
C GLU A 47 6.84 4.84 -5.64
N PHE A 48 7.01 6.17 -5.58
CA PHE A 48 6.08 7.07 -4.90
C PHE A 48 5.76 8.27 -5.77
N ARG A 49 4.54 8.81 -5.59
CA ARG A 49 4.15 10.11 -6.13
C ARG A 49 3.76 10.98 -4.94
N ILE A 50 4.50 12.05 -4.70
CA ILE A 50 4.30 12.93 -3.56
C ILE A 50 3.54 14.15 -4.04
N PHE A 51 2.39 14.40 -3.41
CA PHE A 51 1.58 15.57 -3.69
C PHE A 51 2.18 16.81 -3.03
N HIS A 52 2.18 17.93 -3.78
CA HIS A 52 2.42 19.24 -3.20
C HIS A 52 1.34 20.21 -3.69
N ASN A 53 0.98 21.17 -2.86
CA ASN A 53 -0.16 22.03 -3.12
C ASN A 53 0.22 23.39 -3.76
N ALA A 54 1.44 23.53 -4.23
CA ALA A 54 1.92 24.79 -4.80
C ALA A 54 1.15 25.20 -6.07
N LEU A 55 0.69 24.19 -6.86
CA LEU A 55 -0.01 24.43 -8.12
C LEU A 55 -1.49 24.09 -8.08
N ALA A 56 -1.94 23.38 -7.04
CA ALA A 56 -3.32 22.92 -6.92
C ALA A 56 -3.79 23.04 -5.47
N PRO A 57 -4.43 24.16 -5.07
CA PRO A 57 -4.88 24.34 -3.69
C PRO A 57 -6.04 23.41 -3.30
N VAL A 58 -6.72 22.83 -4.29
CA VAL A 58 -7.84 21.91 -4.07
C VAL A 58 -7.49 20.56 -4.67
N VAL A 59 -7.66 19.50 -3.86
CA VAL A 59 -7.47 18.13 -4.33
C VAL A 59 -8.81 17.57 -4.81
N ASP A 60 -8.91 17.33 -6.11
CA ASP A 60 -10.07 16.68 -6.71
C ASP A 60 -9.63 15.32 -7.24
N PRO A 61 -10.17 14.20 -6.70
CA PRO A 61 -9.79 12.87 -7.16
C PRO A 61 -10.05 12.60 -8.65
N LYS A 62 -10.94 13.39 -9.26
CA LYS A 62 -11.29 13.24 -10.67
C LYS A 62 -10.45 14.11 -11.61
N HIS A 63 -9.81 15.13 -11.09
CA HIS A 63 -9.11 16.14 -11.86
C HIS A 63 -7.80 16.54 -11.19
N PHE A 64 -6.89 15.56 -11.06
CA PHE A 64 -5.56 15.85 -10.55
C PHE A 64 -4.75 16.63 -11.57
N ASP A 65 -4.11 17.71 -11.11
CA ASP A 65 -3.06 18.35 -11.90
C ASP A 65 -1.77 17.55 -11.70
N GLU A 66 -1.26 16.94 -12.76
CA GLU A 66 -0.04 16.13 -12.69
C GLU A 66 1.19 16.92 -12.23
N ARG A 67 1.20 18.25 -12.43
CA ARG A 67 2.26 19.12 -11.93
C ARG A 67 2.28 19.23 -10.42
N SER A 68 1.17 18.82 -9.76
CA SER A 68 1.07 18.79 -8.30
C SER A 68 1.77 17.58 -7.68
N PHE A 69 2.26 16.64 -8.49
CA PHE A 69 2.93 15.43 -8.02
C PHE A 69 4.40 15.44 -8.42
N ILE A 70 5.24 14.98 -7.50
CA ILE A 70 6.64 14.71 -7.73
C ILE A 70 6.82 13.20 -7.70
N GLU A 71 7.37 12.64 -8.76
CA GLU A 71 7.73 11.22 -8.78
C GLU A 71 9.03 11.01 -8.03
N TYR A 72 9.05 10.02 -7.16
CA TYR A 72 10.19 9.71 -6.32
C TYR A 72 10.37 8.20 -6.23
N GLN A 73 11.61 7.75 -6.31
CA GLN A 73 11.97 6.35 -6.13
C GLN A 73 13.04 6.24 -5.05
N GLY A 74 12.84 5.36 -4.07
CA GLY A 74 13.80 5.13 -3.00
C GLY A 74 13.22 4.26 -1.90
N ASP A 75 14.08 3.89 -0.95
CA ASP A 75 13.73 2.99 0.14
C ASP A 75 12.93 3.68 1.25
N VAL A 76 13.00 5.00 1.31
CA VAL A 76 12.30 5.82 2.30
C VAL A 76 11.62 6.97 1.58
N CYS A 77 10.33 7.16 1.88
CA CYS A 77 9.56 8.28 1.37
C CYS A 77 9.22 9.21 2.53
N ILE A 78 9.63 10.48 2.41
CA ILE A 78 9.28 11.51 3.39
C ILE A 78 8.04 12.24 2.87
N VAL A 79 6.97 12.20 3.66
CA VAL A 79 5.73 12.92 3.34
C VAL A 79 5.72 14.23 4.10
N PRO A 80 5.82 15.39 3.42
CA PRO A 80 5.82 16.68 4.10
C PRO A 80 4.49 16.96 4.81
N PRO A 81 4.46 17.90 5.78
CA PRO A 81 3.21 18.34 6.39
C PRO A 81 2.21 18.83 5.35
N ASN A 82 0.93 18.60 5.60
CA ASN A 82 -0.17 19.02 4.73
C ASN A 82 -0.08 18.47 3.30
N SER A 83 0.54 17.31 3.14
CA SER A 83 0.67 16.62 1.86
C SER A 83 0.32 15.14 2.02
N PHE A 84 0.35 14.42 0.92
CA PHE A 84 0.18 12.97 0.93
C PHE A 84 1.02 12.35 -0.18
N ALA A 85 1.16 11.04 -0.11
CA ALA A 85 1.88 10.29 -1.12
C ALA A 85 1.00 9.17 -1.65
N LEU A 86 1.13 8.88 -2.93
CA LEU A 86 0.57 7.69 -3.55
C LEU A 86 1.69 6.67 -3.71
N ALA A 87 1.40 5.44 -3.34
CA ALA A 87 2.34 4.35 -3.44
C ALA A 87 1.65 3.13 -4.03
N ARG A 88 2.44 2.14 -4.42
CA ARG A 88 1.94 0.89 -4.97
C ARG A 88 2.36 -0.24 -4.05
N SER A 89 1.46 -1.19 -3.81
CA SER A 89 1.82 -2.40 -3.07
C SER A 89 2.76 -3.28 -3.89
N VAL A 90 3.64 -4.00 -3.19
CA VAL A 90 4.45 -5.08 -3.79
C VAL A 90 3.53 -6.22 -4.22
N GLU A 91 2.54 -6.53 -3.38
CA GLU A 91 1.56 -7.58 -3.63
C GLU A 91 0.54 -7.16 -4.68
N TYR A 92 0.05 -8.13 -5.43
CA TYR A 92 -1.11 -8.00 -6.29
C TYR A 92 -2.31 -8.60 -5.58
N PHE A 93 -3.41 -7.85 -5.52
CA PHE A 93 -4.63 -8.25 -4.81
C PHE A 93 -5.76 -8.54 -5.77
N ARG A 94 -6.47 -9.65 -5.52
CA ARG A 94 -7.70 -10.01 -6.21
C ARG A 94 -8.78 -10.22 -5.16
N ILE A 95 -9.39 -9.13 -4.73
CA ILE A 95 -10.39 -9.16 -3.65
C ILE A 95 -11.71 -9.69 -4.22
N PRO A 96 -12.25 -10.76 -3.60
CA PRO A 96 -13.52 -11.34 -4.05
C PRO A 96 -14.73 -10.46 -3.76
#